data_a4f37df2587bdfc61a5ad7669a867c80
#
_entry.id   a4f37df2587bdfc61a5ad7669a867c80
#
_cell.length_a   1.000
_cell.length_b   1.000
_cell.length_c   1.000
_cell.angle_alpha   90.00
_cell.angle_beta   90.00
_cell.angle_gamma   90.00
#
_symmetry.space_group_name_H-M   'P 1'
#
loop_
_entity.id
_entity.type
_entity.pdbx_description
1 polymer ?
#
loop_
_entity_poly.entity_id
_entity_poly.type
_entity_poly.pdbx_seq_one_letter_code
_entity_poly.pdbx_strand_id
1 'polypeptide(L)'
;MNHHEYDLQKSICKYLDSQYPKVLYMSDTIASCKLTLPQATRNKAIQKEGFKCPDLIIFKQKLTHDFRVRYSGLFIELKIESPYLKDGLSLKADKHIQGQAETMNKLYAEGYSCHFAWSFEQAKSIIDNYLK
;
A
#
# COMPACT_ATOMS: atom_id res chain seq x y z
N MET A 1 -18.45 -1.54 -2.56
CA MET A 1 -17.16 -2.10 -2.10
C MET A 1 -16.85 -3.37 -2.85
N ASN A 2 -15.63 -3.52 -3.33
CA ASN A 2 -15.19 -4.76 -3.95
C ASN A 2 -14.74 -5.75 -2.86
N HIS A 3 -15.51 -6.83 -2.67
CA HIS A 3 -15.22 -7.81 -1.62
C HIS A 3 -13.91 -8.55 -1.85
N HIS A 4 -13.47 -8.73 -3.11
CA HIS A 4 -12.21 -9.40 -3.42
C HIS A 4 -11.01 -8.60 -2.93
N GLU A 5 -11.02 -7.29 -3.11
CA GLU A 5 -9.97 -6.42 -2.63
C GLU A 5 -9.95 -6.38 -1.09
N TYR A 6 -11.11 -6.28 -0.48
CA TYR A 6 -11.25 -6.34 0.98
C TYR A 6 -10.76 -7.68 1.53
N ASP A 7 -11.15 -8.79 0.90
CA ASP A 7 -10.75 -10.13 1.33
C ASP A 7 -9.23 -10.31 1.24
N LEU A 8 -8.62 -9.79 0.18
CA LEU A 8 -7.18 -9.78 0.03
C LEU A 8 -6.52 -8.99 1.16
N GLN A 9 -7.01 -7.77 1.40
CA GLN A 9 -6.50 -6.89 2.47
C GLN A 9 -6.60 -7.56 3.83
N LYS A 10 -7.75 -8.17 4.13
CA LYS A 10 -7.99 -8.88 5.38
C LYS A 10 -7.03 -10.07 5.56
N SER A 11 -6.82 -10.86 4.50
CA SER A 11 -5.92 -12.02 4.57
C SER A 11 -4.46 -11.60 4.82
N ILE A 12 -4.04 -10.47 4.25
CA ILE A 12 -2.71 -9.92 4.47
C ILE A 12 -2.55 -9.45 5.92
N CYS A 13 -3.57 -8.77 6.46
CA CYS A 13 -3.54 -8.34 7.86
C CYS A 13 -3.47 -9.53 8.81
N LYS A 14 -4.20 -10.60 8.54
CA LYS A 14 -4.12 -11.84 9.32
C LYS A 14 -2.72 -12.47 9.25
N TYR A 15 -2.12 -12.44 8.08
CA TYR A 15 -0.76 -12.93 7.89
C TYR A 15 0.24 -12.15 8.75
N LEU A 16 0.14 -10.83 8.73
CA LEU A 16 0.99 -9.96 9.54
C LEU A 16 0.82 -10.23 11.03
N ASP A 17 -0.42 -10.32 11.50
CA ASP A 17 -0.70 -10.59 12.91
C ASP A 17 -0.13 -11.94 13.36
N SER A 18 -0.19 -12.94 12.50
CA SER A 18 0.28 -14.30 12.79
C SER A 18 1.81 -14.42 12.71
N GLN A 19 2.44 -13.87 11.67
CA GLN A 19 3.85 -14.10 11.39
C GLN A 19 4.76 -13.00 11.94
N TYR A 20 4.24 -11.81 12.13
CA TYR A 20 5.00 -10.65 12.59
C TYR A 20 4.23 -9.89 13.67
N PRO A 21 3.93 -10.56 14.81
CA PRO A 21 3.00 -10.00 15.80
C PRO A 21 3.47 -8.70 16.47
N LYS A 22 4.76 -8.38 16.38
CA LYS A 22 5.31 -7.15 16.96
C LYS A 22 5.39 -6.00 15.98
N VAL A 23 5.10 -6.23 14.71
CA VAL A 23 5.19 -5.19 13.68
C VAL A 23 3.90 -4.38 13.66
N LEU A 24 4.05 -3.06 13.75
CA LEU A 24 2.91 -2.15 13.65
C LEU A 24 2.59 -1.87 12.19
N TYR A 25 1.32 -1.91 11.87
CA TYR A 25 0.85 -1.58 10.53
C TYR A 25 -0.49 -0.85 10.61
N MET A 26 -0.84 -0.18 9.53
CA MET A 26 -2.14 0.46 9.33
C MET A 26 -2.70 0.03 7.99
N SER A 27 -3.97 -0.35 7.99
CA SER A 27 -4.69 -0.72 6.78
C SER A 27 -5.83 0.28 6.58
N ASP A 28 -5.81 0.98 5.44
CA ASP A 28 -6.78 2.04 5.16
C ASP A 28 -8.00 1.47 4.45
N THR A 29 -9.19 1.76 5.00
CA THR A 29 -10.47 1.33 4.44
C THR A 29 -11.33 2.52 3.96
N ILE A 30 -10.92 3.74 4.21
CA ILE A 30 -11.72 4.94 3.90
C ILE A 30 -12.02 5.03 2.40
N ALA A 31 -11.04 4.70 1.56
CA ALA A 31 -11.20 4.76 0.11
C ALA A 31 -12.28 3.79 -0.41
N SER A 32 -12.57 2.70 0.31
CA SER A 32 -13.60 1.73 -0.06
C SER A 32 -14.90 1.92 0.69
N CYS A 33 -14.99 2.90 1.59
CA CYS A 33 -16.20 3.22 2.33
C CYS A 33 -17.03 4.27 1.59
N LYS A 34 -18.35 4.08 1.60
CA LYS A 34 -19.26 5.09 1.08
C LYS A 34 -19.51 6.13 2.17
N LEU A 35 -18.90 7.30 2.01
CA LEU A 35 -19.05 8.40 2.95
C LEU A 35 -20.29 9.24 2.63
N THR A 36 -20.93 9.80 3.67
CA THR A 36 -21.92 10.86 3.48
C THR A 36 -21.21 12.12 2.96
N LEU A 37 -21.95 13.05 2.37
CA LEU A 37 -21.37 14.29 1.86
C LEU A 37 -20.61 15.08 2.93
N PRO A 38 -21.16 15.28 4.17
CA PRO A 38 -20.39 15.93 5.23
C PRO A 38 -19.13 15.17 5.62
N GLN A 39 -19.17 13.83 5.68
CA GLN A 39 -18.01 13.01 5.99
C GLN A 39 -16.92 13.16 4.92
N ALA A 40 -17.31 13.10 3.64
CA ALA A 40 -16.38 13.27 2.52
C ALA A 40 -15.73 14.65 2.55
N THR A 41 -16.51 15.69 2.83
CA THR A 41 -16.01 17.06 2.91
C THR A 41 -14.99 17.21 4.03
N ARG A 42 -15.30 16.69 5.22
CA ARG A 42 -14.38 16.74 6.36
C ARG A 42 -13.11 15.94 6.09
N ASN A 43 -13.25 14.75 5.52
CA ASN A 43 -12.08 13.93 5.18
C ASN A 43 -11.17 14.63 4.18
N LYS A 44 -11.75 15.21 3.12
CA LYS A 44 -10.98 15.95 2.11
C LYS A 44 -10.25 17.15 2.69
N ALA A 45 -10.88 17.85 3.64
CA ALA A 45 -10.31 19.03 4.25
C ALA A 45 -9.03 18.76 5.05
N ILE A 46 -8.83 17.54 5.54
CA ILE A 46 -7.66 17.16 6.34
C ILE A 46 -6.66 16.30 5.57
N GLN A 47 -6.93 16.04 4.28
CA GLN A 47 -6.01 15.25 3.45
C GLN A 47 -5.15 16.18 2.60
N LYS A 48 -3.94 15.74 2.36
CA LYS A 48 -3.05 16.43 1.41
C LYS A 48 -3.62 16.28 0.01
N GLU A 49 -3.82 17.38 -0.68
CA GLU A 49 -4.32 17.36 -2.06
C GLU A 49 -3.40 16.54 -2.95
N GLY A 50 -3.99 15.65 -3.75
CA GLY A 50 -3.26 14.78 -4.66
C GLY A 50 -2.61 13.56 -4.02
N PHE A 51 -2.65 13.43 -2.68
CA PHE A 51 -2.10 12.27 -2.01
C PHE A 51 -3.06 11.09 -2.12
N LYS A 52 -2.55 9.95 -2.60
CA LYS A 52 -3.28 8.69 -2.69
C LYS A 52 -2.73 7.75 -1.62
N CYS A 53 -3.37 7.73 -0.43
CA CYS A 53 -2.91 6.90 0.67
C CYS A 53 -2.90 5.43 0.27
N PRO A 54 -1.76 4.72 0.39
CA PRO A 54 -1.71 3.29 0.11
C PRO A 54 -2.60 2.49 1.06
N ASP A 55 -3.04 1.31 0.61
CA ASP A 55 -3.95 0.46 1.38
C ASP A 55 -3.31 -0.10 2.64
N LEU A 56 -2.00 -0.32 2.63
CA LEU A 56 -1.28 -0.91 3.76
C LEU A 56 0.03 -0.17 3.99
N ILE A 57 0.26 0.19 5.24
CA ILE A 57 1.50 0.86 5.67
C ILE A 57 2.10 0.03 6.81
N ILE A 58 3.35 -0.38 6.65
CA ILE A 58 4.09 -1.11 7.68
C ILE A 58 5.13 -0.18 8.27
N PHE A 59 5.04 0.04 9.58
CA PHE A 59 5.87 0.98 10.33
C PHE A 59 7.09 0.25 10.90
N LYS A 60 7.97 -0.19 10.02
CA LYS A 60 9.20 -0.85 10.38
C LYS A 60 10.30 -0.43 9.42
N GLN A 61 11.44 0.02 9.95
CA GLN A 61 12.60 0.34 9.13
C GLN A 61 13.24 -0.93 8.58
N LYS A 62 13.75 -0.85 7.37
CA LYS A 62 14.63 -1.87 6.83
C LYS A 62 16.06 -1.35 6.87
N LEU A 63 16.96 -2.14 7.48
CA LEU A 63 18.36 -1.77 7.64
C LEU A 63 19.24 -2.49 6.61
N THR A 64 20.37 -1.88 6.28
CA THR A 64 21.43 -2.51 5.51
C THR A 64 22.29 -3.40 6.43
N HIS A 65 23.26 -4.13 5.85
CA HIS A 65 24.17 -4.98 6.62
C HIS A 65 24.98 -4.19 7.65
N ASP A 66 25.26 -2.93 7.40
CA ASP A 66 26.00 -2.05 8.32
C ASP A 66 25.09 -1.21 9.21
N PHE A 67 23.82 -1.66 9.38
CA PHE A 67 22.82 -1.07 10.27
C PHE A 67 22.41 0.36 9.92
N ARG A 68 22.56 0.75 8.66
CA ARG A 68 22.01 2.02 8.17
C ARG A 68 20.57 1.82 7.72
N VAL A 69 19.77 2.87 7.85
CA VAL A 69 18.38 2.83 7.37
C VAL A 69 18.37 2.81 5.84
N ARG A 70 17.87 1.73 5.25
CA ARG A 70 17.65 1.64 3.81
C ARG A 70 16.28 2.19 3.43
N TYR A 71 15.26 1.80 4.18
CA TYR A 71 13.89 2.29 4.02
C TYR A 71 13.29 2.59 5.39
N SER A 72 12.50 3.66 5.46
CA SER A 72 11.84 4.07 6.69
C SER A 72 10.53 3.32 6.95
N GLY A 73 9.98 2.69 5.95
CA GLY A 73 8.73 1.93 6.04
C GLY A 73 8.38 1.29 4.71
N LEU A 74 7.35 0.44 4.72
CA LEU A 74 6.86 -0.27 3.55
C LEU A 74 5.39 0.11 3.30
N PHE A 75 5.10 0.51 2.08
CA PHE A 75 3.75 0.86 1.63
C PHE A 75 3.34 -0.06 0.50
N ILE A 76 2.13 -0.62 0.59
CA ILE A 76 1.60 -1.53 -0.42
C ILE A 76 0.23 -1.05 -0.87
N GLU A 77 0.06 -0.90 -2.18
CA GLU A 77 -1.22 -0.61 -2.82
C GLU A 77 -1.78 -1.91 -3.38
N LEU A 78 -2.98 -2.30 -2.92
CA LEU A 78 -3.58 -3.58 -3.30
C LEU A 78 -4.50 -3.40 -4.51
N LYS A 79 -4.42 -4.34 -5.42
CA LYS A 79 -5.27 -4.41 -6.62
C LYS A 79 -5.83 -5.81 -6.75
N ILE A 80 -6.98 -5.95 -7.40
CA ILE A 80 -7.54 -7.28 -7.71
C ILE A 80 -6.93 -7.88 -8.97
N GLU A 81 -6.35 -7.03 -9.82
CA GLU A 81 -5.65 -7.46 -11.03
C GLU A 81 -4.44 -6.55 -11.26
N SER A 82 -3.50 -7.02 -12.07
CA SER A 82 -2.27 -6.28 -12.34
C SER A 82 -2.54 -4.87 -12.85
N PRO A 83 -1.89 -3.84 -12.28
CA PRO A 83 -1.99 -2.47 -12.80
C PRO A 83 -1.15 -2.26 -14.04
N TYR A 84 -0.39 -3.26 -14.46
CA TYR A 84 0.51 -3.17 -15.61
C TYR A 84 -0.14 -3.74 -16.87
N LEU A 85 0.35 -3.27 -18.02
CA LEU A 85 0.01 -3.86 -19.31
C LEU A 85 0.69 -5.23 -19.46
N LYS A 86 0.41 -5.93 -20.56
CA LYS A 86 0.93 -7.28 -20.78
C LYS A 86 2.46 -7.36 -20.77
N ASP A 87 3.15 -6.25 -21.03
CA ASP A 87 4.62 -6.19 -20.96
C ASP A 87 5.17 -6.29 -19.54
N GLY A 88 4.30 -6.15 -18.52
CA GLY A 88 4.70 -6.20 -17.12
C GLY A 88 5.47 -4.99 -16.63
N LEU A 89 5.66 -3.97 -17.46
CA LEU A 89 6.48 -2.79 -17.14
C LEU A 89 5.68 -1.50 -17.22
N SER A 90 4.84 -1.36 -18.26
CA SER A 90 4.06 -0.14 -18.49
C SER A 90 2.76 -0.17 -17.71
N LEU A 91 2.44 0.92 -17.03
CA LEU A 91 1.17 1.06 -16.30
C LEU A 91 0.01 1.20 -17.26
N LYS A 92 -1.15 0.70 -16.87
CA LYS A 92 -2.40 0.93 -17.58
C LYS A 92 -2.72 2.42 -17.62
N ALA A 93 -3.39 2.87 -18.66
CA ALA A 93 -3.77 4.28 -18.87
C ALA A 93 -4.97 4.67 -18.01
N ASP A 94 -4.95 4.33 -16.75
CA ASP A 94 -5.99 4.63 -15.75
C ASP A 94 -5.46 5.74 -14.86
N LYS A 95 -6.17 6.86 -14.78
CA LYS A 95 -5.74 8.02 -13.99
C LYS A 95 -5.57 7.70 -12.52
N HIS A 96 -6.41 6.82 -11.98
CA HIS A 96 -6.33 6.41 -10.57
C HIS A 96 -5.03 5.64 -10.32
N ILE A 97 -4.70 4.67 -11.17
CA ILE A 97 -3.47 3.89 -11.08
C ILE A 97 -2.26 4.81 -11.23
N GLN A 98 -2.29 5.72 -12.20
CA GLN A 98 -1.19 6.68 -12.41
C GLN A 98 -1.00 7.61 -11.22
N GLY A 99 -2.09 8.09 -10.63
CA GLY A 99 -2.04 8.92 -9.42
C GLY A 99 -1.45 8.16 -8.23
N GLN A 100 -1.79 6.89 -8.07
CA GLN A 100 -1.21 6.03 -7.04
C GLN A 100 0.29 5.82 -7.27
N ALA A 101 0.70 5.59 -8.52
CA ALA A 101 2.11 5.42 -8.87
C ALA A 101 2.91 6.71 -8.62
N GLU A 102 2.34 7.87 -8.94
CA GLU A 102 2.99 9.16 -8.65
C GLU A 102 3.21 9.36 -7.15
N THR A 103 2.20 9.02 -6.33
CA THR A 103 2.33 9.09 -4.88
C THR A 103 3.43 8.14 -4.40
N MET A 104 3.48 6.91 -4.92
CA MET A 104 4.52 5.95 -4.55
C MET A 104 5.92 6.43 -4.94
N ASN A 105 6.06 7.08 -6.09
CA ASN A 105 7.34 7.64 -6.50
C ASN A 105 7.81 8.75 -5.55
N LYS A 106 6.90 9.60 -5.09
CA LYS A 106 7.20 10.64 -4.10
C LYS A 106 7.61 10.05 -2.76
N LEU A 107 6.90 9.01 -2.32
CA LEU A 107 7.21 8.31 -1.08
C LEU A 107 8.55 7.59 -1.17
N TYR A 108 8.85 6.98 -2.31
CA TYR A 108 10.15 6.33 -2.54
C TYR A 108 11.28 7.35 -2.44
N ALA A 109 11.10 8.53 -3.01
CA ALA A 109 12.09 9.61 -2.93
C ALA A 109 12.34 10.05 -1.48
N GLU A 110 11.36 9.89 -0.59
CA GLU A 110 11.48 10.20 0.84
C GLU A 110 12.00 9.01 1.67
N GLY A 111 12.38 7.91 1.03
CA GLY A 111 13.00 6.78 1.71
C GLY A 111 12.06 5.63 2.09
N TYR A 112 10.90 5.56 1.47
CA TYR A 112 9.95 4.47 1.71
C TYR A 112 9.98 3.45 0.58
N SER A 113 9.80 2.17 0.91
CA SER A 113 9.63 1.11 -0.08
C SER A 113 8.16 1.04 -0.46
N CYS A 114 7.85 1.08 -1.75
CA CYS A 114 6.47 1.14 -2.24
C CYS A 114 6.24 0.12 -3.33
N HIS A 115 5.11 -0.59 -3.27
CA HIS A 115 4.79 -1.64 -4.22
C HIS A 115 3.29 -1.72 -4.49
N PHE A 116 2.93 -2.13 -5.71
CA PHE A 116 1.63 -2.69 -5.99
C PHE A 116 1.65 -4.19 -5.70
N ALA A 117 0.54 -4.72 -5.23
CA ALA A 117 0.36 -6.17 -5.12
C ALA A 117 -1.07 -6.53 -5.55
N TRP A 118 -1.21 -7.58 -6.35
CA TRP A 118 -2.53 -8.00 -6.86
C TRP A 118 -2.82 -9.47 -6.56
N SER A 119 -2.09 -10.05 -5.62
CA SER A 119 -2.38 -11.36 -5.06
C SER A 119 -1.81 -11.45 -3.65
N PHE A 120 -2.34 -12.40 -2.85
CA PHE A 120 -1.82 -12.68 -1.52
C PHE A 120 -0.35 -13.11 -1.60
N GLU A 121 -0.01 -13.97 -2.55
CA GLU A 121 1.36 -14.48 -2.68
C GLU A 121 2.37 -13.38 -2.97
N GLN A 122 2.01 -12.41 -3.81
CA GLN A 122 2.87 -11.27 -4.07
C GLN A 122 3.06 -10.41 -2.82
N ALA A 123 1.96 -10.08 -2.14
CA ALA A 123 2.02 -9.26 -0.92
C ALA A 123 2.86 -9.95 0.15
N LYS A 124 2.65 -11.26 0.33
CA LYS A 124 3.43 -12.08 1.27
C LYS A 124 4.92 -12.01 0.93
N SER A 125 5.26 -12.18 -0.34
CA SER A 125 6.65 -12.12 -0.81
C SER A 125 7.29 -10.76 -0.55
N ILE A 126 6.57 -9.68 -0.85
CA ILE A 126 7.04 -8.31 -0.60
C ILE A 126 7.28 -8.10 0.89
N ILE A 127 6.34 -8.51 1.73
CA ILE A 127 6.42 -8.37 3.19
C ILE A 127 7.60 -9.17 3.74
N ASP A 128 7.71 -10.44 3.34
CA ASP A 128 8.77 -11.32 3.83
C ASP A 128 10.15 -10.80 3.41
N ASN A 129 10.31 -10.36 2.18
CA ASN A 129 11.56 -9.79 1.71
C ASN A 129 11.92 -8.49 2.44
N TYR A 130 10.92 -7.72 2.83
CA TYR A 130 11.15 -6.48 3.56
C TYR A 130 11.50 -6.72 5.03
N LEU A 131 10.76 -7.62 5.70
CA LEU A 131 10.84 -7.82 7.15
C LEU A 131 11.90 -8.85 7.59
N LYS A 132 12.40 -9.66 6.67
CA LYS A 132 13.41 -10.69 7.01
C LYS A 132 14.83 -10.25 6.77
#